data_07c379315cad9ae425e37c1a099d25e0
#
_entry.id   07c379315cad9ae425e37c1a099d25e0
#
_cell.length_a   1.000
_cell.length_b   1.000
_cell.length_c   1.000
_cell.angle_alpha   90.00
_cell.angle_beta   90.00
_cell.angle_gamma   90.00
#
_symmetry.space_group_name_H-M   'P 1'
#
loop_
_entity.id
_entity.type
_entity.pdbx_description
1 polymer ?
#
loop_
_entity_poly.entity_id
_entity_poly.type
_entity_poly.pdbx_seq_one_letter_code
_entity_poly.pdbx_strand_id
1 'polypeptide(L)'
;MREDPLYNLVPGYREAVQRETDLCDAAFLPVTDSICGVEVNQLTPFHLAALTLARSPFICGGVPLPRDIAIFLWCVSPEYNPRSVVARWLFIRRVAKLDYRESVEAIMRYVSEAFFDAPGGKGERFKQSYYSSTASIVDLLAHEYGWAEADIMRVPFKRLFQYSRCIRERYAERPMFFNESDSILAEWQDEQNRRTKEEALN
;
A
#
# COMPACT_ATOMS: atom_id res chain seq x y z
N MET A 1 -3.96 -14.29 25.66
CA MET A 1 -2.76 -13.67 25.02
C MET A 1 -1.85 -13.24 26.16
N ARG A 2 -0.59 -13.70 26.23
CA ARG A 2 0.35 -13.18 27.24
C ARG A 2 0.72 -11.76 26.80
N GLU A 3 0.55 -10.79 27.70
CA GLU A 3 1.03 -9.42 27.42
C GLU A 3 2.56 -9.47 27.28
N ASP A 4 3.06 -8.84 26.22
CA ASP A 4 4.50 -8.69 26.02
C ASP A 4 5.05 -7.80 27.16
N PRO A 5 6.02 -8.27 27.95
CA PRO A 5 6.59 -7.50 29.05
C PRO A 5 7.19 -6.16 28.59
N LEU A 6 7.57 -6.02 27.33
CA LEU A 6 8.09 -4.79 26.74
C LEU A 6 7.05 -3.66 26.72
N TYR A 7 5.74 -3.99 26.68
CA TYR A 7 4.68 -2.99 26.71
C TYR A 7 4.70 -2.07 27.95
N ASN A 8 5.19 -2.58 29.05
CA ASN A 8 5.27 -1.82 30.30
C ASN A 8 6.67 -1.24 30.57
N LEU A 9 7.68 -1.71 29.84
CA LEU A 9 9.08 -1.30 30.06
C LEU A 9 9.53 -0.20 29.08
N VAL A 10 8.99 -0.18 27.88
CA VAL A 10 9.43 0.74 26.81
C VAL A 10 8.36 1.76 26.54
N PRO A 11 8.57 3.04 26.89
CA PRO A 11 7.59 4.11 26.64
C PRO A 11 7.24 4.25 25.15
N GLY A 12 5.94 4.31 24.84
CA GLY A 12 5.46 4.47 23.46
C GLY A 12 5.45 3.21 22.60
N TYR A 13 6.07 2.11 23.05
CA TYR A 13 6.15 0.86 22.29
C TYR A 13 4.77 0.23 22.07
N ARG A 14 3.96 0.16 23.11
CA ARG A 14 2.60 -0.40 23.04
C ARG A 14 1.72 0.35 22.04
N GLU A 15 1.76 1.68 22.07
CA GLU A 15 0.98 2.53 21.17
C GLU A 15 1.45 2.39 19.72
N ALA A 16 2.75 2.22 19.50
CA ALA A 16 3.31 1.97 18.17
C ALA A 16 2.84 0.63 17.61
N VAL A 17 2.97 -0.45 18.40
CA VAL A 17 2.49 -1.80 18.02
C VAL A 17 1.00 -1.78 17.71
N GLN A 18 0.19 -1.08 18.53
CA GLN A 18 -1.25 -0.99 18.30
C GLN A 18 -1.57 -0.26 16.99
N ARG A 19 -0.92 0.89 16.73
CA ARG A 19 -1.09 1.62 15.45
C ARG A 19 -0.73 0.77 14.24
N GLU A 20 0.37 0.04 14.32
CA GLU A 20 0.82 -0.87 13.26
C GLU A 20 -0.17 -2.00 13.00
N THR A 21 -0.68 -2.60 14.08
CA THR A 21 -1.71 -3.65 14.00
C THR A 21 -2.98 -3.11 13.36
N ASP A 22 -3.46 -1.95 13.81
CA ASP A 22 -4.67 -1.32 13.29
C ASP A 22 -4.53 -0.98 11.79
N LEU A 23 -3.34 -0.51 11.35
CA LEU A 23 -3.06 -0.25 9.93
C LEU A 23 -3.07 -1.53 9.10
N CYS A 24 -2.47 -2.61 9.62
CA CYS A 24 -2.48 -3.91 8.94
C CYS A 24 -3.90 -4.47 8.84
N ASP A 25 -4.67 -4.45 9.93
CA ASP A 25 -6.03 -4.96 9.97
C ASP A 25 -6.98 -4.13 9.11
N ALA A 26 -6.79 -2.81 9.07
CA ALA A 26 -7.55 -1.91 8.19
C ALA A 26 -7.41 -2.26 6.70
N ALA A 27 -6.29 -2.87 6.29
CA ALA A 27 -6.12 -3.33 4.91
C ALA A 27 -7.12 -4.42 4.50
N PHE A 28 -7.67 -5.15 5.47
CA PHE A 28 -8.64 -6.24 5.24
C PHE A 28 -10.10 -5.80 5.36
N LEU A 29 -10.36 -4.58 5.81
CA LEU A 29 -11.72 -4.07 5.87
C LEU A 29 -12.22 -3.69 4.45
N PRO A 30 -13.50 -3.95 4.14
CA PRO A 30 -14.10 -3.45 2.92
C PRO A 30 -14.29 -1.93 3.07
N VAL A 31 -13.45 -1.15 2.43
CA VAL A 31 -13.55 0.30 2.40
C VAL A 31 -14.01 0.72 1.00
N THR A 32 -15.12 1.44 0.94
CA THR A 32 -15.49 2.23 -0.23
C THR A 32 -14.79 3.58 -0.11
N ASP A 33 -13.85 3.81 -1.00
CA ASP A 33 -13.17 5.09 -1.08
C ASP A 33 -13.97 6.07 -1.97
N SER A 34 -13.80 7.35 -1.74
CA SER A 34 -14.35 8.37 -2.63
C SER A 34 -13.29 9.41 -2.98
N ILE A 35 -13.24 9.81 -4.25
CA ILE A 35 -12.36 10.87 -4.75
C ILE A 35 -13.25 12.00 -5.25
N CYS A 36 -13.21 13.16 -4.59
CA CYS A 36 -14.05 14.32 -4.91
C CYS A 36 -15.54 13.97 -5.07
N GLY A 37 -16.06 13.11 -4.19
CA GLY A 37 -17.46 12.66 -4.22
C GLY A 37 -17.78 11.59 -5.27
N VAL A 38 -16.79 11.07 -5.98
CA VAL A 38 -16.93 9.93 -6.89
C VAL A 38 -16.52 8.67 -6.14
N GLU A 39 -17.43 7.70 -6.05
CA GLU A 39 -17.15 6.39 -5.47
C GLU A 39 -16.12 5.63 -6.30
N VAL A 40 -15.11 5.07 -5.63
CA VAL A 40 -14.03 4.32 -6.26
C VAL A 40 -13.77 3.02 -5.50
N ASN A 41 -13.36 1.99 -6.22
CA ASN A 41 -12.86 0.75 -5.63
C ASN A 41 -11.45 0.97 -5.07
N GLN A 42 -11.02 0.14 -4.14
CA GLN A 42 -9.61 0.07 -3.77
C GLN A 42 -8.75 -0.34 -4.96
N LEU A 43 -7.56 0.24 -5.09
CA LEU A 43 -6.66 -0.03 -6.20
C LEU A 43 -6.20 -1.51 -6.18
N THR A 44 -6.35 -2.18 -7.31
CA THR A 44 -5.98 -3.60 -7.51
C THR A 44 -4.99 -3.73 -8.67
N PRO A 45 -4.30 -4.85 -8.83
CA PRO A 45 -3.47 -5.12 -10.00
C PRO A 45 -4.22 -4.97 -11.34
N PHE A 46 -5.50 -5.32 -11.35
CA PHE A 46 -6.35 -5.10 -12.54
C PHE A 46 -6.46 -3.62 -12.90
N HIS A 47 -6.74 -2.77 -11.91
CA HIS A 47 -6.81 -1.32 -12.13
C HIS A 47 -5.46 -0.74 -12.55
N LEU A 48 -4.36 -1.22 -11.95
CA LEU A 48 -3.01 -0.80 -12.34
C LEU A 48 -2.71 -1.15 -13.78
N ALA A 49 -3.03 -2.38 -14.22
CA ALA A 49 -2.84 -2.80 -15.61
C ALA A 49 -3.68 -1.95 -16.58
N ALA A 50 -4.95 -1.68 -16.25
CA ALA A 50 -5.83 -0.84 -17.06
C ALA A 50 -5.30 0.61 -17.17
N LEU A 51 -4.85 1.21 -16.05
CA LEU A 51 -4.28 2.55 -16.01
C LEU A 51 -2.94 2.64 -16.75
N THR A 52 -2.11 1.61 -16.65
CA THR A 52 -0.84 1.52 -17.40
C THR A 52 -1.10 1.44 -18.89
N LEU A 53 -2.06 0.62 -19.32
CA LEU A 53 -2.47 0.50 -20.73
C LEU A 53 -3.04 1.84 -21.25
N ALA A 54 -3.81 2.54 -20.43
CA ALA A 54 -4.31 3.89 -20.73
C ALA A 54 -3.23 4.98 -20.68
N ARG A 55 -1.98 4.64 -20.31
CA ARG A 55 -0.85 5.56 -20.10
C ARG A 55 -1.20 6.70 -19.13
N SER A 56 -1.90 6.38 -18.05
CA SER A 56 -2.30 7.36 -17.06
C SER A 56 -1.08 8.04 -16.43
N PRO A 57 -0.98 9.39 -16.45
CA PRO A 57 0.14 10.11 -15.84
C PRO A 57 0.26 9.87 -14.34
N PHE A 58 -0.82 9.54 -13.65
CA PHE A 58 -0.83 9.21 -12.22
C PHE A 58 -0.08 7.92 -11.88
N ILE A 59 0.11 7.04 -12.86
CA ILE A 59 0.83 5.76 -12.71
C ILE A 59 2.16 5.78 -13.47
N CYS A 60 2.14 6.30 -14.71
CA CYS A 60 3.31 6.27 -15.59
C CYS A 60 4.21 7.50 -15.43
N GLY A 61 3.77 8.48 -14.64
CA GLY A 61 4.45 9.78 -14.52
C GLY A 61 4.09 10.73 -15.65
N GLY A 62 4.26 12.03 -15.39
CA GLY A 62 3.96 13.12 -16.30
C GLY A 62 3.01 14.14 -15.68
N VAL A 63 2.62 15.14 -16.49
CA VAL A 63 1.68 16.17 -16.06
C VAL A 63 0.27 15.72 -16.45
N PRO A 64 -0.64 15.52 -15.47
CA PRO A 64 -2.00 15.11 -15.77
C PRO A 64 -2.79 16.21 -16.47
N LEU A 65 -3.63 15.85 -17.41
CA LEU A 65 -4.60 16.71 -18.05
C LEU A 65 -6.01 16.44 -17.49
N PRO A 66 -6.99 17.36 -17.65
CA PRO A 66 -8.36 17.12 -17.16
C PRO A 66 -8.99 15.82 -17.67
N ARG A 67 -8.68 15.39 -18.89
CA ARG A 67 -9.11 14.11 -19.44
C ARG A 67 -8.52 12.90 -18.69
N ASP A 68 -7.32 13.03 -18.15
CA ASP A 68 -6.63 11.94 -17.49
C ASP A 68 -7.25 11.68 -16.11
N ILE A 69 -7.76 12.72 -15.45
CA ILE A 69 -8.58 12.61 -14.23
C ILE A 69 -9.83 11.76 -14.53
N ALA A 70 -10.55 12.08 -15.59
CA ALA A 70 -11.78 11.38 -15.96
C ALA A 70 -11.49 9.90 -16.32
N ILE A 71 -10.40 9.62 -17.03
CA ILE A 71 -9.98 8.26 -17.37
C ILE A 71 -9.57 7.49 -16.11
N PHE A 72 -8.80 8.12 -15.21
CA PHE A 72 -8.40 7.50 -13.96
C PHE A 72 -9.62 7.10 -13.12
N LEU A 73 -10.49 8.05 -12.82
CA LEU A 73 -11.71 7.84 -12.04
C LEU A 73 -12.61 6.78 -12.68
N TRP A 74 -12.73 6.78 -14.02
CA TRP A 74 -13.47 5.74 -14.73
C TRP A 74 -12.88 4.34 -14.47
N CYS A 75 -11.56 4.19 -14.61
CA CYS A 75 -10.90 2.89 -14.44
C CYS A 75 -11.04 2.30 -13.03
N VAL A 76 -11.09 3.14 -11.99
CA VAL A 76 -11.21 2.69 -10.59
C VAL A 76 -12.64 2.70 -10.07
N SER A 77 -13.60 3.22 -10.84
CA SER A 77 -15.02 3.28 -10.47
C SER A 77 -15.65 1.88 -10.43
N PRO A 78 -16.60 1.64 -9.51
CA PRO A 78 -17.47 0.44 -9.55
C PRO A 78 -18.26 0.30 -10.85
N GLU A 79 -18.52 1.42 -11.53
CA GLU A 79 -19.23 1.47 -12.82
C GLU A 79 -18.33 1.05 -14.01
N TYR A 80 -17.05 0.76 -13.79
CA TYR A 80 -16.10 0.47 -14.87
C TYR A 80 -16.56 -0.69 -15.75
N ASN A 81 -16.81 -0.37 -17.01
CA ASN A 81 -17.11 -1.34 -18.06
C ASN A 81 -16.38 -0.96 -19.35
N PRO A 82 -15.26 -1.64 -19.68
CA PRO A 82 -14.43 -1.28 -20.84
C PRO A 82 -15.17 -1.42 -22.18
N ARG A 83 -16.24 -2.22 -22.21
CA ARG A 83 -17.05 -2.44 -23.44
C ARG A 83 -18.14 -1.41 -23.64
N SER A 84 -18.52 -0.64 -22.61
CA SER A 84 -19.62 0.34 -22.68
C SER A 84 -19.11 1.75 -22.98
N VAL A 85 -19.16 2.15 -24.23
CA VAL A 85 -18.82 3.51 -24.66
C VAL A 85 -19.79 4.54 -24.07
N VAL A 86 -21.08 4.19 -24.00
CA VAL A 86 -22.14 5.08 -23.46
C VAL A 86 -21.94 5.34 -21.98
N ALA A 87 -21.73 4.28 -21.18
CA ALA A 87 -21.50 4.42 -19.74
C ALA A 87 -20.25 5.28 -19.48
N ARG A 88 -19.16 5.02 -20.22
CA ARG A 88 -17.94 5.84 -20.14
C ARG A 88 -18.20 7.31 -20.46
N TRP A 89 -18.95 7.60 -21.51
CA TRP A 89 -19.24 8.97 -21.91
C TRP A 89 -20.09 9.70 -20.86
N LEU A 90 -21.13 9.05 -20.32
CA LEU A 90 -21.94 9.60 -19.22
C LEU A 90 -21.12 9.87 -17.96
N PHE A 91 -20.25 8.95 -17.60
CA PHE A 91 -19.34 9.09 -16.47
C PHE A 91 -18.40 10.29 -16.65
N ILE A 92 -17.75 10.39 -17.81
CA ILE A 92 -16.83 11.51 -18.14
C ILE A 92 -17.57 12.86 -18.05
N ARG A 93 -18.81 12.95 -18.54
CA ARG A 93 -19.60 14.19 -18.42
C ARG A 93 -19.91 14.56 -16.97
N ARG A 94 -20.15 13.56 -16.13
CA ARG A 94 -20.41 13.76 -14.69
C ARG A 94 -19.17 14.31 -13.99
N VAL A 95 -18.00 13.74 -14.23
CA VAL A 95 -16.74 14.12 -13.57
C VAL A 95 -16.06 15.35 -14.19
N ALA A 96 -16.48 15.79 -15.38
CA ALA A 96 -15.91 16.96 -16.05
C ALA A 96 -16.11 18.29 -15.29
N LYS A 97 -16.98 18.29 -14.27
CA LYS A 97 -17.26 19.46 -13.43
C LYS A 97 -16.38 19.53 -12.16
N LEU A 98 -15.56 18.51 -11.91
CA LEU A 98 -14.68 18.46 -10.75
C LEU A 98 -13.58 19.51 -10.87
N ASP A 99 -13.19 20.08 -9.73
CA ASP A 99 -12.04 20.97 -9.68
C ASP A 99 -10.76 20.19 -10.05
N TYR A 100 -9.98 20.77 -10.94
CA TYR A 100 -8.78 20.11 -11.46
C TYR A 100 -7.73 19.88 -10.38
N ARG A 101 -7.43 20.92 -9.60
CA ARG A 101 -6.35 20.85 -8.61
C ARG A 101 -6.71 19.90 -7.46
N GLU A 102 -7.89 20.04 -6.93
CA GLU A 102 -8.41 19.17 -5.87
C GLU A 102 -8.44 17.72 -6.34
N SER A 103 -8.87 17.45 -7.58
CA SER A 103 -8.91 16.09 -8.13
C SER A 103 -7.52 15.50 -8.31
N VAL A 104 -6.53 16.26 -8.76
CA VAL A 104 -5.15 15.79 -8.90
C VAL A 104 -4.59 15.43 -7.52
N GLU A 105 -4.73 16.32 -6.54
CA GLU A 105 -4.23 16.09 -5.17
C GLU A 105 -4.89 14.85 -4.52
N ALA A 106 -6.21 14.71 -4.69
CA ALA A 106 -6.97 13.57 -4.15
C ALA A 106 -6.59 12.24 -4.82
N ILE A 107 -6.41 12.22 -6.15
CA ILE A 107 -5.95 11.02 -6.88
C ILE A 107 -4.53 10.64 -6.45
N MET A 108 -3.62 11.61 -6.36
CA MET A 108 -2.24 11.34 -5.93
C MET A 108 -2.19 10.76 -4.52
N ARG A 109 -3.02 11.28 -3.61
CA ARG A 109 -3.17 10.73 -2.25
C ARG A 109 -3.69 9.30 -2.30
N TYR A 110 -4.77 9.05 -3.02
CA TYR A 110 -5.35 7.71 -3.17
C TYR A 110 -4.33 6.70 -3.72
N VAL A 111 -3.55 7.06 -4.75
CA VAL A 111 -2.50 6.20 -5.31
C VAL A 111 -1.40 5.97 -4.27
N SER A 112 -0.93 7.03 -3.60
CA SER A 112 0.09 6.91 -2.56
C SER A 112 -0.34 5.99 -1.42
N GLU A 113 -1.57 6.14 -0.94
CA GLU A 113 -2.13 5.30 0.12
C GLU A 113 -2.32 3.85 -0.31
N ALA A 114 -2.64 3.60 -1.59
CA ALA A 114 -2.79 2.24 -2.11
C ALA A 114 -1.45 1.48 -2.17
N PHE A 115 -0.35 2.20 -2.42
CA PHE A 115 1.01 1.66 -2.45
C PHE A 115 1.78 1.86 -1.15
N PHE A 116 1.12 2.40 -0.13
CA PHE A 116 1.74 2.55 1.17
C PHE A 116 2.00 1.15 1.76
N ASP A 117 3.27 0.83 1.89
CA ASP A 117 3.76 -0.33 2.64
C ASP A 117 4.54 0.20 3.85
N ALA A 118 4.55 -0.54 4.95
CA ALA A 118 5.36 -0.18 6.10
C ALA A 118 6.83 0.02 5.66
N PRO A 119 7.53 1.00 6.20
CA PRO A 119 8.91 1.28 5.81
C PRO A 119 9.74 0.00 5.91
N GLY A 120 10.21 -0.47 4.77
CA GLY A 120 11.13 -1.59 4.70
C GLY A 120 12.46 -1.20 5.29
N GLY A 121 13.12 -2.10 6.02
CA GLY A 121 14.49 -1.91 6.47
C GLY A 121 15.42 -1.57 5.31
N LYS A 122 16.59 -1.05 5.61
CA LYS A 122 17.68 -0.80 4.65
C LYS A 122 18.22 -2.14 4.12
N GLY A 123 17.35 -2.93 3.48
CA GLY A 123 17.71 -4.17 2.81
C GLY A 123 18.44 -3.91 1.50
N GLU A 124 19.23 -4.87 1.06
CA GLU A 124 19.89 -4.85 -0.25
C GLU A 124 18.86 -4.54 -1.34
N ARG A 125 19.25 -3.66 -2.27
CA ARG A 125 18.44 -3.37 -3.45
C ARG A 125 18.17 -4.69 -4.16
N PHE A 126 16.91 -5.10 -4.21
CA PHE A 126 16.50 -6.23 -5.03
C PHE A 126 16.99 -5.98 -6.47
N LYS A 127 17.62 -6.98 -7.07
CA LYS A 127 17.86 -6.97 -8.50
C LYS A 127 16.56 -6.67 -9.20
N GLN A 128 16.51 -5.58 -9.95
CA GLN A 128 15.33 -5.18 -10.69
C GLN A 128 14.94 -6.35 -11.60
N SER A 129 13.84 -6.99 -11.32
CA SER A 129 13.31 -8.06 -12.15
C SER A 129 12.92 -7.48 -13.52
N TYR A 130 13.21 -8.19 -14.60
CA TYR A 130 12.75 -7.83 -15.94
C TYR A 130 11.22 -7.94 -16.08
N TYR A 131 10.55 -8.47 -15.09
CA TYR A 131 9.08 -8.60 -15.03
C TYR A 131 8.43 -7.34 -14.52
N SER A 132 7.18 -7.11 -14.92
CA SER A 132 6.38 -6.04 -14.32
C SER A 132 6.17 -6.31 -12.82
N SER A 133 6.07 -5.26 -12.03
CA SER A 133 5.76 -5.40 -10.59
C SER A 133 4.46 -6.19 -10.33
N THR A 134 3.47 -6.01 -11.21
CA THR A 134 2.23 -6.79 -11.17
C THR A 134 2.49 -8.27 -11.41
N ALA A 135 3.27 -8.63 -12.44
CA ALA A 135 3.61 -10.02 -12.72
C ALA A 135 4.37 -10.67 -11.56
N SER A 136 5.30 -9.94 -10.95
CA SER A 136 6.07 -10.44 -9.80
C SER A 136 5.19 -10.72 -8.58
N ILE A 137 4.21 -9.86 -8.29
CA ILE A 137 3.26 -10.08 -7.18
C ILE A 137 2.35 -11.27 -7.49
N VAL A 138 1.84 -11.35 -8.72
CA VAL A 138 0.96 -12.46 -9.14
C VAL A 138 1.71 -13.79 -9.06
N ASP A 139 2.93 -13.86 -9.61
CA ASP A 139 3.77 -15.05 -9.57
C ASP A 139 4.05 -15.49 -8.13
N LEU A 140 4.48 -14.57 -7.27
CA LEU A 140 4.76 -14.84 -5.87
C LEU A 140 3.56 -15.44 -5.14
N LEU A 141 2.39 -14.83 -5.26
CA LEU A 141 1.19 -15.25 -4.54
C LEU A 141 0.58 -16.53 -5.13
N ALA A 142 0.63 -16.69 -6.45
CA ALA A 142 0.22 -17.93 -7.10
C ALA A 142 1.10 -19.12 -6.68
N HIS A 143 2.41 -18.90 -6.60
CA HIS A 143 3.36 -19.92 -6.16
C HIS A 143 3.17 -20.30 -4.68
N GLU A 144 3.08 -19.31 -3.79
CA GLU A 144 3.06 -19.54 -2.34
C GLU A 144 1.70 -20.02 -1.80
N TYR A 145 0.62 -19.50 -2.36
CA TYR A 145 -0.73 -19.78 -1.86
C TYR A 145 -1.58 -20.62 -2.82
N GLY A 146 -1.10 -20.90 -4.03
CA GLY A 146 -1.86 -21.62 -5.04
C GLY A 146 -3.10 -20.85 -5.56
N TRP A 147 -3.12 -19.51 -5.41
CA TRP A 147 -4.25 -18.70 -5.86
C TRP A 147 -4.26 -18.56 -7.37
N ALA A 148 -5.46 -18.55 -7.94
CA ALA A 148 -5.62 -18.27 -9.36
C ALA A 148 -5.28 -16.79 -9.66
N GLU A 149 -4.64 -16.53 -10.79
CA GLU A 149 -4.31 -15.19 -11.24
C GLU A 149 -5.52 -14.25 -11.21
N ALA A 150 -6.68 -14.72 -11.69
CA ALA A 150 -7.89 -13.92 -11.74
C ALA A 150 -8.37 -13.44 -10.34
N ASP A 151 -8.10 -14.21 -9.31
CA ASP A 151 -8.43 -13.84 -7.94
C ASP A 151 -7.41 -12.83 -7.40
N ILE A 152 -6.12 -13.06 -7.62
CA ILE A 152 -5.04 -12.13 -7.21
C ILE A 152 -5.26 -10.76 -7.85
N MET A 153 -5.61 -10.72 -9.13
CA MET A 153 -5.85 -9.47 -9.87
C MET A 153 -6.98 -8.61 -9.30
N ARG A 154 -7.85 -9.17 -8.48
CA ARG A 154 -8.97 -8.49 -7.82
C ARG A 154 -8.68 -8.08 -6.37
N VAL A 155 -7.61 -8.59 -5.78
CA VAL A 155 -7.24 -8.27 -4.40
C VAL A 155 -6.63 -6.86 -4.34
N PRO A 156 -7.06 -5.99 -3.41
CA PRO A 156 -6.45 -4.67 -3.21
C PRO A 156 -4.95 -4.76 -2.89
N PHE A 157 -4.16 -3.81 -3.40
CA PHE A 157 -2.71 -3.78 -3.18
C PHE A 157 -2.34 -3.78 -1.70
N LYS A 158 -3.06 -3.05 -0.85
CA LYS A 158 -2.82 -3.05 0.60
C LYS A 158 -2.79 -4.47 1.19
N ARG A 159 -3.71 -5.35 0.75
CA ARG A 159 -3.74 -6.77 1.17
C ARG A 159 -2.61 -7.59 0.54
N LEU A 160 -2.34 -7.38 -0.75
CA LEU A 160 -1.26 -8.08 -1.45
C LEU A 160 0.10 -7.80 -0.78
N PHE A 161 0.33 -6.57 -0.35
CA PHE A 161 1.55 -6.22 0.39
C PHE A 161 1.63 -6.93 1.74
N GLN A 162 0.53 -7.03 2.49
CA GLN A 162 0.51 -7.79 3.75
C GLN A 162 0.86 -9.28 3.51
N TYR A 163 0.27 -9.90 2.49
CA TYR A 163 0.62 -11.29 2.15
C TYR A 163 2.07 -11.43 1.70
N SER A 164 2.55 -10.52 0.86
CA SER A 164 3.95 -10.51 0.42
C SER A 164 4.92 -10.32 1.60
N ARG A 165 4.55 -9.48 2.58
CA ARG A 165 5.30 -9.30 3.81
C ARG A 165 5.36 -10.59 4.63
N CYS A 166 4.23 -11.26 4.85
CA CYS A 166 4.18 -12.54 5.56
C CYS A 166 5.05 -13.62 4.89
N ILE A 167 5.07 -13.66 3.55
CA ILE A 167 5.93 -14.58 2.79
C ILE A 167 7.40 -14.26 3.08
N ARG A 168 7.79 -12.99 2.94
CA ARG A 168 9.19 -12.56 3.16
C ARG A 168 9.65 -12.85 4.57
N GLU A 169 8.85 -12.56 5.58
CA GLU A 169 9.17 -12.85 6.98
C GLU A 169 9.30 -14.35 7.25
N ARG A 170 8.48 -15.20 6.59
CA ARG A 170 8.56 -16.66 6.70
C ARG A 170 9.89 -17.23 6.22
N TYR A 171 10.46 -16.65 5.17
CA TYR A 171 11.72 -17.11 4.57
C TYR A 171 12.94 -16.29 5.00
N ALA A 172 12.76 -15.23 5.77
CA ALA A 172 13.85 -14.40 6.22
C ALA A 172 14.59 -15.05 7.41
N GLU A 173 15.91 -15.06 7.37
CA GLU A 173 16.75 -15.46 8.49
C GLU A 173 16.76 -14.40 9.61
N ARG A 174 16.39 -13.15 9.29
CA ARG A 174 16.31 -11.99 10.19
C ARG A 174 15.11 -11.15 9.86
N PRO A 175 14.54 -10.41 10.82
CA PRO A 175 13.46 -9.47 10.53
C PRO A 175 13.84 -8.53 9.38
N MET A 176 13.04 -8.52 8.30
CA MET A 176 13.32 -7.71 7.11
C MET A 176 12.67 -6.33 7.17
N PHE A 177 11.69 -6.15 8.03
CA PHE A 177 10.90 -4.93 8.12
C PHE A 177 11.14 -4.28 9.47
N PHE A 178 11.54 -3.00 9.44
CA PHE A 178 11.64 -2.16 10.62
C PHE A 178 10.39 -1.28 10.70
N ASN A 179 9.61 -1.52 11.71
CA ASN A 179 8.44 -0.73 12.03
C ASN A 179 8.79 0.43 12.99
N GLU A 180 7.82 1.29 13.27
CA GLU A 180 7.98 2.33 14.28
C GLU A 180 8.29 1.73 15.66
N SER A 181 7.62 0.65 16.02
CA SER A 181 7.85 -0.10 17.25
C SER A 181 9.27 -0.64 17.36
N ASP A 182 9.84 -1.17 16.26
CA ASP A 182 11.22 -1.63 16.22
C ASP A 182 12.21 -0.50 16.44
N SER A 183 11.94 0.68 15.88
CA SER A 183 12.78 1.88 16.07
C SER A 183 12.77 2.34 17.52
N ILE A 184 11.60 2.40 18.15
CA ILE A 184 11.44 2.76 19.56
C ILE A 184 12.19 1.77 20.45
N LEU A 185 12.09 0.47 20.15
CA LEU A 185 12.79 -0.56 20.89
C LEU A 185 14.31 -0.45 20.76
N ALA A 186 14.80 -0.21 19.54
CA ALA A 186 16.23 -0.01 19.28
C ALA A 186 16.80 1.21 20.03
N GLU A 187 16.11 2.35 19.97
CA GLU A 187 16.51 3.56 20.69
C GLU A 187 16.53 3.33 22.21
N TRP A 188 15.55 2.63 22.75
CA TRP A 188 15.51 2.29 24.15
C TRP A 188 16.68 1.37 24.56
N GLN A 189 16.98 0.34 23.74
CA GLN A 189 18.11 -0.56 23.98
C GLN A 189 19.46 0.19 23.96
N ASP A 190 19.64 1.11 23.01
CA ASP A 190 20.84 1.93 22.92
C ASP A 190 21.02 2.83 24.15
N GLU A 191 19.93 3.38 24.66
CA GLU A 191 19.94 4.19 25.88
C GLU A 191 20.30 3.35 27.12
N GLN A 192 19.73 2.13 27.24
CA GLN A 192 20.09 1.23 28.35
C GLN A 192 21.58 0.83 28.30
N ASN A 193 22.08 0.54 27.11
CA ASN A 193 23.49 0.21 26.91
C ASN A 193 24.43 1.38 27.27
N ARG A 194 24.03 2.61 27.03
CA ARG A 194 24.80 3.82 27.44
C ARG A 194 24.83 3.94 28.94
N ARG A 195 23.68 3.85 29.60
CA ARG A 195 23.60 3.93 31.10
C ARG A 195 24.45 2.88 31.79
N THR A 196 24.36 1.64 31.30
CA THR A 196 25.16 0.54 31.85
C THR A 196 26.69 0.79 31.72
N LYS A 197 27.11 1.39 30.58
CA LYS A 197 28.53 1.75 30.39
C LYS A 197 28.97 2.89 31.31
N GLU A 198 28.13 3.90 31.51
CA GLU A 198 28.40 5.03 32.38
C GLU A 198 28.48 4.57 33.86
N GLU A 199 27.60 3.66 34.28
CA GLU A 199 27.63 3.10 35.62
C GLU A 199 28.87 2.21 35.88
N ALA A 200 29.38 1.52 34.84
CA ALA A 200 30.59 0.72 34.95
C ALA A 200 31.90 1.53 34.97
N LEU A 201 31.85 2.82 34.62
CA LEU A 201 32.97 3.75 34.58
C LEU A 201 33.09 4.60 35.86
N ASN A 202 32.07 4.61 36.72
CA ASN A 202 32.02 5.27 38.00
C ASN A 202 32.21 4.29 39.16
#